data_8d6c66c76ae287151a1f4198625b4766
#
_entry.id   8d6c66c76ae287151a1f4198625b4766
#
_cell.length_a   1.000
_cell.length_b   1.000
_cell.length_c   1.000
_cell.angle_alpha   90.00
_cell.angle_beta   90.00
_cell.angle_gamma   90.00
#
_symmetry.space_group_name_H-M   'P 1'
#
loop_
_entity.id
_entity.type
_entity.pdbx_description
1 polymer ?
#
loop_
_entity_poly.entity_id
_entity_poly.type
_entity_poly.pdbx_seq_one_letter_code
_entity_poly.pdbx_strand_id
1 'polypeptide(L)'
;MVETRLLHYFLTVARERNITNAAKVLHITQPTLSRQMTLLEEQLGVKLFVRDSRPLALTDEGFLLRRRAEEILELVEKTEAEVSAQEEQVEGSVSIGCGELASTKLLMEMVAGFSEQFPRVTFDVYTANADRIKHRMDNGLTDVGLLLEPVEMERYEFIRMPVRERWVAMMPSGVPLARRKYVTARDLDDIPVIMPSRQKVHDEVASWFGDDYEKLRLIGTSNLSTNAALMVQAGMGYALAVEGSMPFLEQSNIRMIPLYPELTATSVLAWKRGQPISTAVSRFLEYIKCFLSME
;
A
#
# COMPACT_ATOMS: atom_id res chain seq x y z
N MET A 1 22.63 -22.73 -3.78
CA MET A 1 22.09 -21.46 -3.21
C MET A 1 21.79 -20.55 -4.40
N VAL A 2 20.63 -19.88 -4.42
CA VAL A 2 20.22 -18.98 -5.51
C VAL A 2 20.97 -17.66 -5.34
N GLU A 3 21.68 -17.21 -6.40
CA GLU A 3 22.36 -15.92 -6.42
C GLU A 3 21.37 -14.79 -6.79
N THR A 4 21.53 -13.61 -6.18
CA THR A 4 20.71 -12.43 -6.48
C THR A 4 20.75 -12.03 -7.95
N ARG A 5 21.89 -12.23 -8.60
CA ARG A 5 22.05 -12.01 -10.05
C ARG A 5 21.10 -12.86 -10.88
N LEU A 6 20.86 -14.14 -10.50
CA LEU A 6 19.92 -15.02 -11.21
C LEU A 6 18.47 -14.55 -11.05
N LEU A 7 18.12 -14.00 -9.87
CA LEU A 7 16.81 -13.41 -9.65
C LEU A 7 16.60 -12.16 -10.52
N HIS A 8 17.60 -11.29 -10.65
CA HIS A 8 17.56 -10.14 -11.55
C HIS A 8 17.38 -10.56 -13.01
N TYR A 9 18.10 -11.58 -13.47
CA TYR A 9 17.96 -12.12 -14.81
C TYR A 9 16.56 -12.71 -15.04
N PHE A 10 16.07 -13.46 -14.08
CA PHE A 10 14.72 -14.04 -14.13
C PHE A 10 13.64 -12.96 -14.23
N LEU A 11 13.69 -11.91 -13.41
CA LEU A 11 12.74 -10.80 -13.45
C LEU A 11 12.77 -10.06 -14.80
N THR A 12 13.96 -9.86 -15.36
CA THR A 12 14.09 -9.25 -16.68
C THR A 12 13.47 -10.12 -17.77
N VAL A 13 13.67 -11.44 -17.74
CA VAL A 13 13.04 -12.38 -18.69
C VAL A 13 11.52 -12.39 -18.52
N ALA A 14 11.04 -12.40 -17.29
CA ALA A 14 9.61 -12.36 -16.97
C ALA A 14 8.91 -11.08 -17.47
N ARG A 15 9.59 -9.93 -17.37
CA ARG A 15 9.12 -8.64 -17.86
C ARG A 15 9.09 -8.57 -19.39
N GLU A 16 10.19 -8.94 -20.02
CA GLU A 16 10.34 -8.86 -21.50
C GLU A 16 9.55 -9.97 -22.21
N ARG A 17 9.16 -11.03 -21.52
CA ARG A 17 8.44 -12.19 -22.06
C ARG A 17 9.10 -12.79 -23.32
N ASN A 18 10.42 -12.55 -23.42
CA ASN A 18 11.26 -12.97 -24.55
C ASN A 18 12.73 -12.99 -24.11
N ILE A 19 13.37 -14.16 -24.18
CA ILE A 19 14.75 -14.34 -23.74
C ILE A 19 15.74 -13.50 -24.58
N THR A 20 15.49 -13.35 -25.88
CA THR A 20 16.37 -12.56 -26.76
C THR A 20 16.33 -11.08 -26.41
N ASN A 21 15.14 -10.53 -26.16
CA ASN A 21 14.99 -9.15 -25.75
C ASN A 21 15.56 -8.89 -24.36
N ALA A 22 15.29 -9.78 -23.41
CA ALA A 22 15.87 -9.73 -22.07
C ALA A 22 17.40 -9.76 -22.09
N ALA A 23 18.00 -10.58 -22.94
CA ALA A 23 19.46 -10.64 -23.11
C ALA A 23 20.03 -9.31 -23.61
N LYS A 24 19.33 -8.61 -24.54
CA LYS A 24 19.73 -7.27 -24.99
C LYS A 24 19.68 -6.24 -23.86
N VAL A 25 18.62 -6.25 -23.05
CA VAL A 25 18.45 -5.36 -21.90
C VAL A 25 19.56 -5.59 -20.87
N LEU A 26 19.94 -6.85 -20.65
CA LEU A 26 20.98 -7.26 -19.71
C LEU A 26 22.41 -7.14 -20.27
N HIS A 27 22.56 -6.73 -21.53
CA HIS A 27 23.86 -6.63 -22.22
C HIS A 27 24.66 -7.95 -22.21
N ILE A 28 23.97 -9.10 -22.33
CA ILE A 28 24.57 -10.43 -22.43
C ILE A 28 24.06 -11.17 -23.67
N THR A 29 24.70 -12.31 -23.99
CA THR A 29 24.22 -13.12 -25.12
C THR A 29 23.01 -13.96 -24.74
N GLN A 30 22.09 -14.19 -25.70
CA GLN A 30 20.90 -15.02 -25.48
C GLN A 30 21.26 -16.45 -24.99
N PRO A 31 22.29 -17.17 -25.54
CA PRO A 31 22.68 -18.47 -25.01
C PRO A 31 23.13 -18.41 -23.55
N THR A 32 23.83 -17.36 -23.15
CA THR A 32 24.24 -17.16 -21.76
C THR A 32 23.00 -17.01 -20.84
N LEU A 33 22.07 -16.12 -21.21
CA LEU A 33 20.85 -15.92 -20.40
C LEU A 33 20.02 -17.20 -20.32
N SER A 34 19.82 -17.89 -21.44
CA SER A 34 19.09 -19.17 -21.48
C SER A 34 19.71 -20.19 -20.53
N ARG A 35 21.04 -20.30 -20.53
CA ARG A 35 21.76 -21.22 -19.63
C ARG A 35 21.60 -20.81 -18.15
N GLN A 36 21.60 -19.51 -17.85
CA GLN A 36 21.38 -19.02 -16.48
C GLN A 36 19.95 -19.31 -16.00
N MET A 37 18.95 -19.19 -16.87
CA MET A 37 17.56 -19.57 -16.53
C MET A 37 17.43 -21.07 -16.28
N THR A 38 18.07 -21.89 -17.13
CA THR A 38 18.10 -23.36 -16.90
C THR A 38 18.77 -23.69 -15.56
N LEU A 39 19.90 -23.06 -15.25
CA LEU A 39 20.58 -23.24 -13.96
C LEU A 39 19.69 -22.88 -12.77
N LEU A 40 18.96 -21.78 -12.86
CA LEU A 40 18.01 -21.35 -11.82
C LEU A 40 16.88 -22.40 -11.64
N GLU A 41 16.29 -22.89 -12.72
CA GLU A 41 15.28 -23.94 -12.69
C GLU A 41 15.83 -25.24 -12.07
N GLU A 42 17.07 -25.63 -12.41
CA GLU A 42 17.73 -26.79 -11.83
C GLU A 42 18.00 -26.64 -10.33
N GLN A 43 18.46 -25.47 -9.90
CA GLN A 43 18.70 -25.17 -8.48
C GLN A 43 17.42 -25.20 -7.64
N LEU A 44 16.29 -24.80 -8.23
CA LEU A 44 14.99 -24.78 -7.57
C LEU A 44 14.22 -26.11 -7.73
N GLY A 45 14.63 -26.95 -8.68
CA GLY A 45 13.97 -28.23 -8.98
C GLY A 45 12.60 -28.09 -9.67
N VAL A 46 12.28 -26.89 -10.20
CA VAL A 46 10.99 -26.58 -10.83
C VAL A 46 11.17 -25.83 -12.14
N LYS A 47 10.14 -25.87 -13.00
CA LYS A 47 10.09 -25.05 -14.19
C LYS A 47 9.46 -23.70 -13.87
N LEU A 48 10.08 -22.64 -14.36
CA LEU A 48 9.63 -21.25 -14.13
C LEU A 48 8.92 -20.66 -15.35
N PHE A 49 9.22 -21.23 -16.53
CA PHE A 49 8.64 -20.80 -17.81
C PHE A 49 7.94 -21.94 -18.53
N VAL A 50 6.84 -21.62 -19.20
CA VAL A 50 6.12 -22.53 -20.11
C VAL A 50 6.87 -22.58 -21.45
N ARG A 51 7.43 -23.77 -21.79
CA ARG A 51 8.40 -23.93 -22.91
C ARG A 51 7.87 -23.53 -24.28
N ASP A 52 6.59 -23.76 -24.54
CA ASP A 52 6.01 -23.60 -25.88
C ASP A 52 5.11 -22.36 -26.03
N SER A 53 5.14 -21.45 -25.03
CA SER A 53 4.36 -20.23 -25.06
C SER A 53 5.03 -19.12 -25.89
N ARG A 54 4.26 -18.48 -26.75
CA ARG A 54 4.67 -17.25 -27.47
C ARG A 54 3.56 -16.21 -27.34
N PRO A 55 3.77 -15.13 -26.58
CA PRO A 55 4.98 -14.74 -25.81
C PRO A 55 5.27 -15.70 -24.64
N LEU A 56 6.54 -15.72 -24.17
CA LEU A 56 6.98 -16.56 -23.05
C LEU A 56 6.13 -16.26 -21.81
N ALA A 57 5.57 -17.31 -21.21
CA ALA A 57 4.72 -17.22 -20.02
C ALA A 57 5.39 -17.85 -18.79
N LEU A 58 5.03 -17.37 -17.61
CA LEU A 58 5.43 -17.97 -16.34
C LEU A 58 4.54 -19.18 -15.99
N THR A 59 5.12 -20.16 -15.28
CA THR A 59 4.38 -21.17 -14.55
C THR A 59 3.85 -20.59 -13.22
N ASP A 60 3.05 -21.35 -12.47
CA ASP A 60 2.60 -20.94 -11.13
C ASP A 60 3.80 -20.72 -10.18
N GLU A 61 4.82 -21.59 -10.27
CA GLU A 61 6.08 -21.43 -9.54
C GLU A 61 6.85 -20.20 -10.01
N GLY A 62 6.81 -19.90 -11.33
CA GLY A 62 7.37 -18.67 -11.89
C GLY A 62 6.68 -17.41 -11.36
N PHE A 63 5.37 -17.40 -11.23
CA PHE A 63 4.64 -16.29 -10.62
C PHE A 63 4.99 -16.14 -9.13
N LEU A 64 5.11 -17.24 -8.39
CA LEU A 64 5.54 -17.20 -7.00
C LEU A 64 6.95 -16.64 -6.88
N LEU A 65 7.90 -17.15 -7.70
CA LEU A 65 9.28 -16.67 -7.68
C LEU A 65 9.36 -15.20 -8.05
N ARG A 66 8.59 -14.73 -9.05
CA ARG A 66 8.60 -13.32 -9.44
C ARG A 66 8.31 -12.41 -8.25
N ARG A 67 7.23 -12.69 -7.53
CA ARG A 67 6.87 -11.89 -6.34
C ARG A 67 7.98 -11.91 -5.28
N ARG A 68 8.57 -13.08 -5.01
CA ARG A 68 9.63 -13.21 -4.01
C ARG A 68 10.95 -12.61 -4.46
N ALA A 69 11.29 -12.70 -5.74
CA ALA A 69 12.50 -12.12 -6.30
C ALA A 69 12.45 -10.58 -6.26
N GLU A 70 11.30 -9.97 -6.53
CA GLU A 70 11.07 -8.54 -6.37
C GLU A 70 11.32 -8.11 -4.91
N GLU A 71 10.72 -8.80 -3.92
CA GLU A 71 10.92 -8.53 -2.50
C GLU A 71 12.39 -8.70 -2.06
N ILE A 72 13.07 -9.74 -2.52
CA ILE A 72 14.48 -10.03 -2.17
C ILE A 72 15.42 -8.95 -2.73
N LEU A 73 15.27 -8.57 -3.99
CA LEU A 73 16.14 -7.56 -4.61
C LEU A 73 15.93 -6.18 -4.01
N GLU A 74 14.66 -5.80 -3.73
CA GLU A 74 14.35 -4.56 -3.01
C GLU A 74 15.06 -4.51 -1.64
N LEU A 75 15.05 -5.64 -0.90
CA LEU A 75 15.72 -5.72 0.40
C LEU A 75 17.24 -5.67 0.28
N VAL A 76 17.83 -6.27 -0.76
CA VAL A 76 19.28 -6.21 -1.02
C VAL A 76 19.70 -4.77 -1.31
N GLU A 77 19.01 -4.07 -2.22
CA GLU A 77 19.30 -2.68 -2.56
C GLU A 77 19.20 -1.77 -1.32
N LYS A 78 18.17 -1.96 -0.50
CA LYS A 78 18.01 -1.24 0.77
C LYS A 78 19.16 -1.52 1.73
N THR A 79 19.57 -2.79 1.88
CA THR A 79 20.66 -3.19 2.77
C THR A 79 21.98 -2.58 2.32
N GLU A 80 22.28 -2.59 1.02
CA GLU A 80 23.49 -1.97 0.46
C GLU A 80 23.52 -0.45 0.73
N ALA A 81 22.39 0.23 0.56
CA ALA A 81 22.27 1.66 0.87
C ALA A 81 22.47 1.95 2.36
N GLU A 82 21.85 1.17 3.25
CA GLU A 82 21.97 1.34 4.70
C GLU A 82 23.39 1.11 5.23
N VAL A 83 24.08 0.09 4.71
CA VAL A 83 25.45 -0.26 5.13
C VAL A 83 26.48 0.72 4.60
N SER A 84 26.23 1.32 3.43
CA SER A 84 27.14 2.29 2.79
C SER A 84 26.99 3.72 3.30
N ALA A 85 25.93 4.02 4.07
CA ALA A 85 25.69 5.35 4.65
C ALA A 85 26.78 5.71 5.68
N GLN A 86 27.40 6.90 5.55
CA GLN A 86 28.40 7.40 6.52
C GLN A 86 27.71 8.06 7.73
N GLU A 87 28.16 7.76 8.95
CA GLU A 87 27.56 8.22 10.21
C GLU A 87 27.53 9.76 10.43
N GLU A 88 28.36 10.52 9.73
CA GLU A 88 28.47 11.98 9.95
C GLU A 88 27.40 12.83 9.26
N GLN A 89 26.65 12.28 8.30
CA GLN A 89 25.59 13.01 7.59
C GLN A 89 24.34 12.15 7.51
N VAL A 90 23.21 12.73 7.94
CA VAL A 90 21.90 12.03 7.83
C VAL A 90 21.54 11.94 6.35
N GLU A 91 21.74 10.75 5.77
CA GLU A 91 21.43 10.42 4.39
C GLU A 91 20.88 9.01 4.29
N GLY A 92 20.32 8.66 3.15
CA GLY A 92 19.72 7.37 2.89
C GLY A 92 18.25 7.49 2.51
N SER A 93 17.49 6.39 2.66
CA SER A 93 16.08 6.36 2.30
C SER A 93 15.21 5.96 3.50
N VAL A 94 13.99 6.51 3.53
CA VAL A 94 12.94 6.14 4.48
C VAL A 94 11.76 5.60 3.66
N SER A 95 11.44 4.33 3.85
CA SER A 95 10.29 3.70 3.20
C SER A 95 9.04 3.82 4.08
N ILE A 96 8.00 4.46 3.54
CA ILE A 96 6.74 4.74 4.23
C ILE A 96 5.60 3.98 3.55
N GLY A 97 4.89 3.15 4.32
CA GLY A 97 3.62 2.59 3.89
C GLY A 97 2.46 3.44 4.41
N CYS A 98 1.52 3.84 3.56
CA CYS A 98 0.33 4.56 4.03
C CYS A 98 -0.94 4.13 3.28
N GLY A 99 -2.10 4.21 3.97
CA GLY A 99 -3.40 4.12 3.33
C GLY A 99 -3.82 5.45 2.69
N GLU A 100 -4.95 5.44 2.03
CA GLU A 100 -5.66 6.67 1.63
C GLU A 100 -6.52 7.12 2.82
N LEU A 101 -5.95 7.92 3.72
CA LEU A 101 -6.52 8.34 5.00
C LEU A 101 -6.49 9.88 5.12
N ALA A 102 -7.32 10.44 6.00
CA ALA A 102 -7.26 11.87 6.32
C ALA A 102 -5.89 12.25 6.92
N SER A 103 -5.34 11.39 7.77
CA SER A 103 -4.02 11.57 8.40
C SER A 103 -2.83 11.49 7.44
N THR A 104 -3.02 10.95 6.22
CA THR A 104 -1.94 10.92 5.21
C THR A 104 -1.46 12.32 4.83
N LYS A 105 -2.36 13.33 4.84
CA LYS A 105 -1.97 14.72 4.59
C LYS A 105 -0.97 15.21 5.64
N LEU A 106 -1.27 15.02 6.93
CA LEU A 106 -0.38 15.39 8.02
C LEU A 106 0.97 14.65 7.94
N LEU A 107 0.94 13.36 7.58
CA LEU A 107 2.18 12.60 7.35
C LEU A 107 3.03 13.23 6.24
N MET A 108 2.44 13.64 5.12
CA MET A 108 3.17 14.29 4.03
C MET A 108 3.71 15.67 4.42
N GLU A 109 3.02 16.41 5.29
CA GLU A 109 3.52 17.68 5.87
C GLU A 109 4.77 17.42 6.74
N MET A 110 4.76 16.36 7.55
CA MET A 110 5.95 15.93 8.32
C MET A 110 7.10 15.49 7.41
N VAL A 111 6.82 14.74 6.35
CA VAL A 111 7.83 14.35 5.34
C VAL A 111 8.46 15.58 4.69
N ALA A 112 7.65 16.55 4.28
CA ALA A 112 8.13 17.78 3.65
C ALA A 112 9.04 18.57 4.60
N GLY A 113 8.59 18.81 5.85
CA GLY A 113 9.40 19.55 6.85
C GLY A 113 10.70 18.82 7.22
N PHE A 114 10.68 17.48 7.28
CA PHE A 114 11.92 16.71 7.48
C PHE A 114 12.87 16.82 6.28
N SER A 115 12.35 16.75 5.05
CA SER A 115 13.15 16.86 3.82
C SER A 115 13.88 18.23 3.73
N GLU A 116 13.26 19.30 4.22
CA GLU A 116 13.91 20.62 4.28
C GLU A 116 15.12 20.63 5.24
N GLN A 117 15.03 19.90 6.36
CA GLN A 117 16.12 19.80 7.34
C GLN A 117 17.22 18.82 6.91
N PHE A 118 16.84 17.74 6.22
CA PHE A 118 17.72 16.65 5.80
C PHE A 118 17.61 16.38 4.31
N PRO A 119 18.14 17.25 3.44
CA PRO A 119 17.93 17.19 1.98
C PRO A 119 18.57 16.01 1.28
N ARG A 120 19.41 15.24 1.98
CA ARG A 120 20.01 14.00 1.44
C ARG A 120 19.21 12.74 1.77
N VAL A 121 18.13 12.87 2.54
CA VAL A 121 17.21 11.76 2.80
C VAL A 121 16.15 11.71 1.70
N THR A 122 15.97 10.55 1.10
CA THR A 122 14.94 10.29 0.12
C THR A 122 13.78 9.53 0.77
N PHE A 123 12.59 9.64 0.21
CA PHE A 123 11.41 8.94 0.69
C PHE A 123 10.83 8.06 -0.41
N ASP A 124 10.53 6.81 -0.06
CA ASP A 124 9.73 5.90 -0.88
C ASP A 124 8.36 5.72 -0.23
N VAL A 125 7.28 6.03 -0.98
CA VAL A 125 5.92 5.98 -0.45
C VAL A 125 5.12 4.87 -1.14
N TYR A 126 4.78 3.85 -0.37
CA TYR A 126 3.98 2.71 -0.79
C TYR A 126 2.53 2.84 -0.30
N THR A 127 1.56 2.87 -1.21
CA THR A 127 0.15 2.98 -0.87
C THR A 127 -0.55 1.61 -0.87
N ALA A 128 -1.12 1.23 0.27
CA ALA A 128 -1.88 0.00 0.42
C ALA A 128 -2.78 0.03 1.68
N ASN A 129 -3.59 -1.02 1.88
CA ASN A 129 -4.27 -1.22 3.16
C ASN A 129 -3.30 -1.68 4.27
N ALA A 130 -3.73 -1.55 5.53
CA ALA A 130 -2.89 -1.82 6.70
C ALA A 130 -2.28 -3.24 6.71
N ASP A 131 -2.99 -4.26 6.22
CA ASP A 131 -2.48 -5.64 6.25
C ASP A 131 -1.31 -5.83 5.28
N ARG A 132 -1.36 -5.19 4.11
CA ARG A 132 -0.28 -5.21 3.13
C ARG A 132 0.92 -4.39 3.61
N ILE A 133 0.67 -3.23 4.22
CA ILE A 133 1.73 -2.41 4.82
C ILE A 133 2.43 -3.19 5.93
N LYS A 134 1.69 -3.82 6.86
CA LYS A 134 2.27 -4.66 7.92
C LYS A 134 3.11 -5.80 7.36
N HIS A 135 2.63 -6.47 6.31
CA HIS A 135 3.41 -7.52 5.67
C HIS A 135 4.75 -7.00 5.13
N ARG A 136 4.79 -5.82 4.51
CA ARG A 136 6.04 -5.18 4.06
C ARG A 136 6.94 -4.79 5.23
N MET A 137 6.37 -4.24 6.31
CA MET A 137 7.11 -3.90 7.53
C MET A 137 7.72 -5.16 8.18
N ASP A 138 6.97 -6.26 8.24
CA ASP A 138 7.46 -7.53 8.78
C ASP A 138 8.63 -8.10 7.98
N ASN A 139 8.67 -7.84 6.68
CA ASN A 139 9.74 -8.25 5.77
C ASN A 139 10.89 -7.22 5.63
N GLY A 140 10.85 -6.10 6.38
CA GLY A 140 11.88 -5.06 6.31
C GLY A 140 11.84 -4.14 5.08
N LEU A 141 10.80 -4.26 4.23
CA LEU A 141 10.62 -3.47 3.01
C LEU A 141 9.99 -2.10 3.25
N THR A 142 9.45 -1.87 4.44
CA THR A 142 8.83 -0.60 4.85
C THR A 142 9.24 -0.32 6.28
N ASP A 143 9.75 0.87 6.53
CA ASP A 143 10.27 1.29 7.83
C ASP A 143 9.16 1.76 8.75
N VAL A 144 8.24 2.57 8.21
CA VAL A 144 7.18 3.24 8.95
C VAL A 144 5.85 3.04 8.23
N GLY A 145 4.81 2.64 8.96
CA GLY A 145 3.47 2.41 8.40
C GLY A 145 2.41 3.30 9.03
N LEU A 146 1.67 4.06 8.23
CA LEU A 146 0.43 4.73 8.66
C LEU A 146 -0.74 3.77 8.46
N LEU A 147 -1.31 3.30 9.56
CA LEU A 147 -2.26 2.20 9.58
C LEU A 147 -3.60 2.65 10.17
N LEU A 148 -4.70 2.36 9.47
CA LEU A 148 -6.06 2.53 10.00
C LEU A 148 -6.37 1.42 11.02
N GLU A 149 -6.78 1.79 12.22
CA GLU A 149 -7.30 0.86 13.22
C GLU A 149 -8.71 0.33 12.81
N PRO A 150 -9.13 -0.87 13.23
CA PRO A 150 -8.44 -1.77 14.15
C PRO A 150 -7.29 -2.54 13.49
N VAL A 151 -6.13 -2.56 14.15
CA VAL A 151 -4.91 -3.25 13.69
C VAL A 151 -4.15 -3.84 14.89
N GLU A 152 -3.58 -5.03 14.70
CA GLU A 152 -2.78 -5.68 15.76
C GLU A 152 -1.40 -5.02 15.85
N MET A 153 -1.03 -4.56 17.06
CA MET A 153 0.16 -3.74 17.30
C MET A 153 1.20 -4.40 18.23
N GLU A 154 1.03 -5.65 18.62
CA GLU A 154 1.89 -6.33 19.62
C GLU A 154 3.38 -6.29 19.30
N ARG A 155 3.74 -6.35 18.02
CA ARG A 155 5.14 -6.34 17.54
C ARG A 155 5.64 -4.97 17.12
N TYR A 156 4.82 -3.91 17.29
CA TYR A 156 5.13 -2.58 16.81
C TYR A 156 5.19 -1.58 17.95
N GLU A 157 6.03 -0.58 17.79
CA GLU A 157 5.89 0.69 18.47
C GLU A 157 5.03 1.59 17.58
N PHE A 158 4.28 2.50 18.19
CA PHE A 158 3.40 3.38 17.43
C PHE A 158 3.09 4.68 18.15
N ILE A 159 2.66 5.66 17.36
CA ILE A 159 2.09 6.93 17.83
C ILE A 159 0.71 7.05 17.20
N ARG A 160 -0.31 7.42 17.99
CA ARG A 160 -1.62 7.75 17.43
C ARG A 160 -1.58 9.09 16.73
N MET A 161 -2.14 9.13 15.52
CA MET A 161 -2.31 10.37 14.80
C MET A 161 -3.41 11.22 15.45
N PRO A 162 -3.25 12.56 15.52
CA PRO A 162 -4.25 13.44 16.11
C PRO A 162 -5.46 13.67 15.20
N VAL A 163 -5.51 13.00 14.07
CA VAL A 163 -6.58 13.11 13.06
C VAL A 163 -7.60 11.99 13.26
N ARG A 164 -8.90 12.36 13.27
CA ARG A 164 -10.00 11.38 13.24
C ARG A 164 -10.31 10.99 11.81
N GLU A 165 -10.38 9.69 11.57
CA GLU A 165 -10.75 9.11 10.29
C GLU A 165 -12.28 8.94 10.25
N ARG A 166 -13.00 9.94 9.79
CA ARG A 166 -14.46 9.93 9.74
C ARG A 166 -14.93 9.17 8.50
N TRP A 167 -15.90 8.28 8.69
CA TRP A 167 -16.50 7.53 7.60
C TRP A 167 -17.59 8.34 6.88
N VAL A 168 -17.63 8.18 5.57
CA VAL A 168 -18.53 8.87 4.66
C VAL A 168 -19.12 7.93 3.61
N ALA A 169 -20.29 8.25 3.12
CA ALA A 169 -20.83 7.65 1.90
C ALA A 169 -20.41 8.49 0.69
N MET A 170 -19.74 7.85 -0.24
CA MET A 170 -19.27 8.42 -1.50
C MET A 170 -20.29 8.13 -2.61
N MET A 171 -20.77 9.16 -3.29
CA MET A 171 -21.84 9.05 -4.30
C MET A 171 -21.70 10.11 -5.38
N PRO A 172 -22.38 9.95 -6.56
CA PRO A 172 -22.43 10.98 -7.58
C PRO A 172 -23.05 12.28 -7.03
N SER A 173 -22.50 13.44 -7.42
CA SER A 173 -22.98 14.74 -6.93
C SER A 173 -24.42 15.11 -7.36
N GLY A 174 -24.91 14.48 -8.43
CA GLY A 174 -26.23 14.73 -9.00
C GLY A 174 -27.40 14.03 -8.29
N VAL A 175 -27.13 13.11 -7.36
CA VAL A 175 -28.20 12.36 -6.68
C VAL A 175 -28.81 13.17 -5.52
N PRO A 176 -30.10 12.97 -5.17
CA PRO A 176 -30.75 13.72 -4.09
C PRO A 176 -30.04 13.59 -2.74
N LEU A 177 -29.51 12.40 -2.43
CA LEU A 177 -28.81 12.08 -1.19
C LEU A 177 -27.51 12.90 -1.03
N ALA A 178 -26.85 13.30 -2.12
CA ALA A 178 -25.65 14.12 -2.13
C ALA A 178 -25.87 15.58 -1.61
N ARG A 179 -27.12 15.99 -1.44
CA ARG A 179 -27.51 17.31 -0.90
C ARG A 179 -27.78 17.27 0.60
N ARG A 180 -27.78 16.09 1.22
CA ARG A 180 -28.02 15.93 2.65
C ARG A 180 -26.78 16.26 3.46
N LYS A 181 -26.98 16.58 4.74
CA LYS A 181 -25.90 16.84 5.69
C LYS A 181 -25.24 15.55 6.19
N TYR A 182 -25.98 14.45 6.19
CA TYR A 182 -25.54 13.12 6.63
C TYR A 182 -26.35 12.03 5.93
N VAL A 183 -25.85 10.81 6.01
CA VAL A 183 -26.47 9.58 5.49
C VAL A 183 -26.66 8.61 6.65
N THR A 184 -27.84 8.02 6.76
CA THR A 184 -28.14 6.93 7.70
C THR A 184 -28.09 5.57 7.00
N ALA A 185 -28.03 4.48 7.75
CA ALA A 185 -28.07 3.12 7.20
C ALA A 185 -29.29 2.92 6.28
N ARG A 186 -30.46 3.38 6.71
CA ARG A 186 -31.71 3.28 5.94
C ARG A 186 -31.72 4.07 4.64
N ASP A 187 -30.94 5.13 4.54
CA ASP A 187 -30.80 5.90 3.30
C ASP A 187 -30.06 5.10 2.21
N LEU A 188 -29.42 4.02 2.59
CA LEU A 188 -28.67 3.11 1.71
C LEU A 188 -29.43 1.81 1.40
N ASP A 189 -30.66 1.64 1.91
CA ASP A 189 -31.52 0.50 1.58
C ASP A 189 -31.70 0.42 0.05
N ASP A 190 -31.60 -0.79 -0.51
CA ASP A 190 -31.72 -1.07 -1.95
C ASP A 190 -30.68 -0.38 -2.87
N ILE A 191 -29.83 0.47 -2.33
CA ILE A 191 -28.74 1.12 -3.10
C ILE A 191 -27.57 0.15 -3.21
N PRO A 192 -26.99 -0.04 -4.42
CA PRO A 192 -25.79 -0.83 -4.56
C PRO A 192 -24.63 -0.18 -3.80
N VAL A 193 -23.99 -0.93 -2.88
CA VAL A 193 -22.90 -0.41 -2.03
C VAL A 193 -21.61 -1.19 -2.28
N ILE A 194 -20.50 -0.44 -2.30
CA ILE A 194 -19.13 -0.93 -2.35
C ILE A 194 -18.50 -0.73 -0.97
N MET A 195 -18.06 -1.82 -0.35
CA MET A 195 -17.53 -1.84 1.01
C MET A 195 -15.97 -1.85 1.00
N PRO A 196 -15.32 -1.47 2.10
CA PRO A 196 -13.90 -1.74 2.29
C PRO A 196 -13.61 -3.25 2.25
N SER A 197 -12.53 -3.64 1.57
CA SER A 197 -12.17 -5.06 1.40
C SER A 197 -11.43 -5.67 2.59
N ARG A 198 -10.86 -4.85 3.50
CA ARG A 198 -10.17 -5.31 4.69
C ARG A 198 -11.17 -5.81 5.73
N GLN A 199 -11.11 -7.11 6.09
CA GLN A 199 -12.16 -7.77 6.89
C GLN A 199 -12.49 -7.03 8.20
N LYS A 200 -11.48 -6.69 9.01
CA LYS A 200 -11.69 -6.00 10.30
C LYS A 200 -12.38 -4.63 10.14
N VAL A 201 -12.04 -3.90 9.09
CA VAL A 201 -12.67 -2.61 8.75
C VAL A 201 -14.06 -2.83 8.19
N HIS A 202 -14.22 -3.85 7.35
CA HIS A 202 -15.54 -4.25 6.83
C HIS A 202 -16.51 -4.58 7.97
N ASP A 203 -16.07 -5.36 8.95
CA ASP A 203 -16.89 -5.78 10.10
C ASP A 203 -17.29 -4.56 10.96
N GLU A 204 -16.40 -3.59 11.14
CA GLU A 204 -16.68 -2.35 11.86
C GLU A 204 -17.76 -1.52 11.15
N VAL A 205 -17.60 -1.35 9.84
CA VAL A 205 -18.59 -0.65 9.00
C VAL A 205 -19.89 -1.43 8.93
N ALA A 206 -19.86 -2.77 8.83
CA ALA A 206 -21.05 -3.62 8.87
C ALA A 206 -21.81 -3.47 10.20
N SER A 207 -21.10 -3.37 11.32
CA SER A 207 -21.68 -3.15 12.65
C SER A 207 -22.42 -1.80 12.74
N TRP A 208 -21.99 -0.79 11.99
CA TRP A 208 -22.70 0.49 11.93
C TRP A 208 -24.09 0.38 11.30
N PHE A 209 -24.30 -0.54 10.35
CA PHE A 209 -25.62 -0.82 9.77
C PHE A 209 -26.55 -1.55 10.73
N GLY A 210 -26.02 -2.30 11.71
CA GLY A 210 -26.83 -3.13 12.61
C GLY A 210 -27.71 -4.11 11.84
N ASP A 211 -29.01 -4.15 12.18
CA ASP A 211 -29.98 -5.03 11.53
C ASP A 211 -30.25 -4.68 10.04
N ASP A 212 -29.92 -3.46 9.62
CA ASP A 212 -30.08 -3.02 8.23
C ASP A 212 -28.98 -3.57 7.32
N TYR A 213 -27.90 -4.19 7.88
CA TYR A 213 -26.83 -4.79 7.08
C TYR A 213 -27.34 -5.92 6.15
N GLU A 214 -28.28 -6.73 6.59
CA GLU A 214 -28.87 -7.81 5.79
C GLU A 214 -29.65 -7.30 4.56
N LYS A 215 -30.11 -6.04 4.60
CA LYS A 215 -30.82 -5.39 3.50
C LYS A 215 -29.88 -4.72 2.51
N LEU A 216 -28.59 -4.61 2.87
CA LEU A 216 -27.62 -3.93 2.06
C LEU A 216 -27.34 -4.70 0.76
N ARG A 217 -27.50 -4.03 -0.36
CA ARG A 217 -27.13 -4.57 -1.67
C ARG A 217 -25.63 -4.43 -1.91
N LEU A 218 -24.84 -5.35 -1.33
CA LEU A 218 -23.41 -5.38 -1.52
C LEU A 218 -23.09 -5.84 -2.95
N ILE A 219 -22.37 -4.99 -3.73
CA ILE A 219 -21.99 -5.28 -5.12
C ILE A 219 -20.50 -5.47 -5.34
N GLY A 220 -19.69 -5.16 -4.33
CA GLY A 220 -18.24 -5.33 -4.42
C GLY A 220 -17.50 -4.72 -3.25
N THR A 221 -16.19 -4.90 -3.26
CA THR A 221 -15.28 -4.33 -2.27
C THR A 221 -14.11 -3.63 -2.95
N SER A 222 -13.54 -2.64 -2.28
CA SER A 222 -12.30 -1.98 -2.72
C SER A 222 -11.31 -1.87 -1.55
N ASN A 223 -10.03 -2.02 -1.85
CA ASN A 223 -8.96 -1.86 -0.87
C ASN A 223 -8.49 -0.41 -0.72
N LEU A 224 -8.79 0.44 -1.70
CA LEU A 224 -8.43 1.86 -1.74
C LEU A 224 -9.62 2.71 -2.20
N SER A 225 -9.73 3.91 -1.65
CA SER A 225 -10.83 4.85 -1.93
C SER A 225 -10.83 5.35 -3.38
N THR A 226 -9.64 5.51 -3.98
CA THR A 226 -9.50 5.95 -5.38
C THR A 226 -10.21 5.01 -6.34
N ASN A 227 -10.02 3.68 -6.22
CA ASN A 227 -10.70 2.71 -7.06
C ASN A 227 -12.21 2.67 -6.76
N ALA A 228 -12.60 2.79 -5.49
CA ALA A 228 -14.01 2.89 -5.12
C ALA A 228 -14.68 4.11 -5.75
N ALA A 229 -14.00 5.27 -5.79
CA ALA A 229 -14.49 6.47 -6.46
C ALA A 229 -14.70 6.26 -7.97
N LEU A 230 -13.78 5.58 -8.66
CA LEU A 230 -13.93 5.24 -10.07
C LEU A 230 -15.14 4.32 -10.31
N MET A 231 -15.39 3.35 -9.43
CA MET A 231 -16.59 2.51 -9.49
C MET A 231 -17.88 3.34 -9.30
N VAL A 232 -17.86 4.31 -8.36
CA VAL A 232 -18.98 5.26 -8.16
C VAL A 232 -19.21 6.12 -9.41
N GLN A 233 -18.15 6.67 -10.01
CA GLN A 233 -18.22 7.44 -11.25
C GLN A 233 -18.75 6.63 -12.44
N ALA A 234 -18.43 5.35 -12.50
CA ALA A 234 -18.95 4.42 -13.50
C ALA A 234 -20.44 4.04 -13.27
N GLY A 235 -21.07 4.56 -12.22
CA GLY A 235 -22.48 4.30 -11.91
C GLY A 235 -22.75 2.93 -11.28
N MET A 236 -21.75 2.25 -10.74
CA MET A 236 -21.93 0.93 -10.13
C MET A 236 -22.74 1.00 -8.83
N GLY A 237 -22.66 2.11 -8.09
CA GLY A 237 -23.32 2.29 -6.80
C GLY A 237 -22.65 3.36 -5.95
N TYR A 238 -22.84 3.29 -4.64
CA TYR A 238 -22.19 4.16 -3.67
C TYR A 238 -21.07 3.41 -2.96
N ALA A 239 -20.07 4.12 -2.42
CA ALA A 239 -18.99 3.49 -1.69
C ALA A 239 -18.85 4.08 -0.28
N LEU A 240 -18.44 3.25 0.68
CA LEU A 240 -18.06 3.70 2.01
C LEU A 240 -16.55 3.89 2.08
N ALA A 241 -16.13 5.08 2.48
CA ALA A 241 -14.74 5.50 2.50
C ALA A 241 -14.46 6.41 3.71
N VAL A 242 -13.19 6.69 3.94
CA VAL A 242 -12.76 7.67 4.95
C VAL A 242 -12.77 9.07 4.33
N GLU A 243 -13.29 10.06 5.04
CA GLU A 243 -13.21 11.47 4.65
C GLU A 243 -11.75 11.92 4.53
N GLY A 244 -11.43 12.73 3.51
CA GLY A 244 -10.07 13.17 3.25
C GLY A 244 -9.17 12.12 2.55
N SER A 245 -9.65 10.89 2.33
CA SER A 245 -8.94 9.87 1.54
C SER A 245 -8.77 10.24 0.06
N MET A 246 -9.49 11.26 -0.40
CA MET A 246 -9.50 11.77 -1.78
C MET A 246 -9.22 13.29 -1.79
N PRO A 247 -7.97 13.73 -1.66
CA PRO A 247 -7.63 15.14 -1.51
C PRO A 247 -7.98 16.01 -2.74
N PHE A 248 -8.18 15.39 -3.92
CA PHE A 248 -8.51 16.07 -5.18
C PHE A 248 -9.97 15.88 -5.60
N LEU A 249 -10.86 15.64 -4.64
CA LEU A 249 -12.27 15.34 -4.89
C LEU A 249 -13.03 16.50 -5.55
N GLU A 250 -12.64 17.75 -5.32
CA GLU A 250 -13.33 18.95 -5.84
C GLU A 250 -13.48 18.98 -7.36
N GLN A 251 -12.59 18.30 -8.08
CA GLN A 251 -12.63 18.17 -9.54
C GLN A 251 -13.46 16.99 -10.03
N SER A 252 -14.01 16.18 -9.14
CA SER A 252 -14.80 15.01 -9.47
C SER A 252 -16.30 15.26 -9.32
N ASN A 253 -17.12 14.54 -10.10
CA ASN A 253 -18.57 14.54 -9.93
C ASN A 253 -19.03 13.65 -8.76
N ILE A 254 -18.24 13.62 -7.67
CA ILE A 254 -18.48 12.81 -6.48
C ILE A 254 -18.69 13.74 -5.28
N ARG A 255 -19.55 13.31 -4.36
CA ARG A 255 -19.73 13.90 -3.03
C ARG A 255 -19.45 12.84 -1.97
N MET A 256 -18.82 13.27 -0.90
CA MET A 256 -18.65 12.52 0.34
C MET A 256 -19.59 13.11 1.39
N ILE A 257 -20.52 12.32 1.88
CA ILE A 257 -21.51 12.74 2.87
C ILE A 257 -21.29 11.92 4.16
N PRO A 258 -21.11 12.57 5.31
CA PRO A 258 -20.87 11.90 6.59
C PRO A 258 -21.94 10.88 6.95
N LEU A 259 -21.54 9.79 7.57
CA LEU A 259 -22.46 8.81 8.13
C LEU A 259 -23.10 9.33 9.43
N TYR A 260 -24.34 8.97 9.71
CA TYR A 260 -25.03 9.24 10.97
C TYR A 260 -25.81 8.00 11.46
N PRO A 261 -25.62 7.55 12.72
CA PRO A 261 -24.67 8.08 13.72
C PRO A 261 -23.23 8.15 13.19
N GLU A 262 -22.46 9.12 13.70
CA GLU A 262 -21.08 9.30 13.24
C GLU A 262 -20.26 8.04 13.48
N LEU A 263 -19.61 7.54 12.45
CA LEU A 263 -18.63 6.46 12.53
C LEU A 263 -17.25 7.04 12.30
N THR A 264 -16.35 6.84 13.27
CA THR A 264 -14.98 7.30 13.21
C THR A 264 -14.03 6.16 13.55
N ALA A 265 -12.88 6.16 12.92
CA ALA A 265 -11.74 5.32 13.27
C ALA A 265 -10.55 6.21 13.68
N THR A 266 -9.51 5.59 14.20
CA THR A 266 -8.22 6.22 14.48
C THR A 266 -7.16 5.64 13.56
N SER A 267 -6.06 6.35 13.40
CA SER A 267 -4.90 5.86 12.66
C SER A 267 -3.65 5.96 13.52
N VAL A 268 -2.70 5.08 13.27
CA VAL A 268 -1.43 5.01 14.00
C VAL A 268 -0.28 5.03 13.00
N LEU A 269 0.77 5.77 13.34
CA LEU A 269 2.06 5.68 12.69
C LEU A 269 2.90 4.67 13.46
N ALA A 270 3.31 3.58 12.83
CA ALA A 270 3.89 2.41 13.45
C ALA A 270 5.23 2.03 12.81
N TRP A 271 6.12 1.44 13.62
CA TRP A 271 7.38 0.83 13.18
C TRP A 271 7.66 -0.44 13.97
N LYS A 272 8.43 -1.35 13.42
CA LYS A 272 8.65 -2.66 14.02
C LYS A 272 9.57 -2.56 15.22
N ARG A 273 9.16 -3.17 16.35
CA ARG A 273 9.93 -3.20 17.58
C ARG A 273 11.18 -4.07 17.42
N GLY A 274 12.33 -3.55 17.91
CA GLY A 274 13.59 -4.31 17.96
C GLY A 274 14.20 -4.62 16.58
N GLN A 275 13.71 -4.05 15.50
CA GLN A 275 14.37 -4.12 14.19
C GLN A 275 15.46 -3.06 14.15
N PRO A 276 16.67 -3.38 13.64
CA PRO A 276 17.66 -2.35 13.33
C PRO A 276 17.05 -1.34 12.34
N ILE A 277 17.24 -0.07 12.63
CA ILE A 277 16.77 1.04 11.79
C ILE A 277 17.97 1.90 11.38
N SER A 278 17.93 2.45 10.16
CA SER A 278 18.96 3.35 9.67
C SER A 278 18.98 4.68 10.43
N THR A 279 20.08 5.43 10.35
CA THR A 279 20.16 6.77 10.93
C THR A 279 19.07 7.69 10.40
N ALA A 280 18.75 7.62 9.10
CA ALA A 280 17.68 8.40 8.48
C ALA A 280 16.31 8.08 9.11
N VAL A 281 15.98 6.80 9.28
CA VAL A 281 14.72 6.36 9.89
C VAL A 281 14.65 6.78 11.36
N SER A 282 15.74 6.60 12.14
CA SER A 282 15.80 7.02 13.53
C SER A 282 15.54 8.53 13.68
N ARG A 283 16.21 9.35 12.88
CA ARG A 283 16.03 10.81 12.89
C ARG A 283 14.63 11.23 12.44
N PHE A 284 14.07 10.54 11.47
CA PHE A 284 12.70 10.80 11.03
C PHE A 284 11.68 10.49 12.14
N LEU A 285 11.84 9.37 12.85
CA LEU A 285 10.97 9.04 13.98
C LEU A 285 11.10 10.03 15.15
N GLU A 286 12.32 10.51 15.45
CA GLU A 286 12.55 11.57 16.44
C GLU A 286 11.85 12.87 16.03
N TYR A 287 11.98 13.27 14.76
CA TYR A 287 11.32 14.44 14.20
C TYR A 287 9.80 14.37 14.34
N ILE A 288 9.19 13.24 13.96
CA ILE A 288 7.75 13.00 14.08
C ILE A 288 7.28 13.10 15.54
N LYS A 289 8.02 12.49 16.48
CA LYS A 289 7.69 12.55 17.91
C LYS A 289 7.70 14.00 18.39
N CYS A 290 8.70 14.77 17.98
CA CYS A 290 8.80 16.20 18.33
C CYS A 290 7.65 17.00 17.71
N PHE A 291 7.38 16.80 16.42
CA PHE A 291 6.32 17.49 15.69
C PHE A 291 4.95 17.29 16.35
N LEU A 292 4.58 16.04 16.63
CA LEU A 292 3.29 15.68 17.24
C LEU A 292 3.18 16.06 18.72
N SER A 293 4.28 16.35 19.40
CA SER A 293 4.25 16.81 20.79
C SER A 293 4.07 18.33 20.95
N MET A 294 4.18 19.07 19.84
CA MET A 294 4.00 20.53 19.78
C MET A 294 2.60 20.97 19.39
N GLU A 295 1.76 20.04 18.88
CA GLU A 295 0.34 20.22 18.62
C GLU A 295 -0.50 19.76 19.84
#